data_dc8e89e1d53b94e14fd5ba9ef6def4ca
#
_entry.id   dc8e89e1d53b94e14fd5ba9ef6def4ca
#
_cell.length_a   1.000
_cell.length_b   1.000
_cell.length_c   1.000
_cell.angle_alpha   90.00
_cell.angle_beta   90.00
_cell.angle_gamma   90.00
#
_symmetry.space_group_name_H-M   'P 1'
#
loop_
_entity.id
_entity.type
_entity.pdbx_description
1 polymer ?
#
loop_
_entity_poly.entity_id
_entity_poly.type
_entity_poly.pdbx_seq_one_letter_code
_entity_poly.pdbx_strand_id
1 'polypeptide(L)'
;LLVLCFDALTGKILWEREVRAERIERVGGANAPATPTPVTDGRRVYVYFGSYGLVCYDFDGRKVWERPLASCGGEFGSASSPVLHGPLLLLNCTSDAGGFLLAADQRTGRTIWRTPHAQPTLSFATPFVWDTGAGEQIVLIVSGHVKGFDPKTGRELWRVAGFPKGVAPTPAAAGGLLYAASNAQPAFVVAIRPGGRGDITRTHVVWRHDKGVVSVPSPLAVGGYLFALRDGGVMTCFDAKSGAVLWQQRLPARGNYFASPVAGDGKVYVVSEEGEVSIIGAKPAYELIAVNSMGERTMASPAISGGCIFLRTDENLYCVEGER
;
A
#
# COMPACT_ATOMS: atom_id res chain seq x y z
N LEU A 1 19.74 -10.17 1.91
CA LEU A 1 18.42 -9.99 1.33
C LEU A 1 18.34 -10.71 0.00
N LEU A 2 17.22 -11.33 -0.32
CA LEU A 2 17.07 -12.12 -1.55
C LEU A 2 15.93 -11.58 -2.41
N VAL A 3 16.12 -11.62 -3.72
CA VAL A 3 15.08 -11.44 -4.73
C VAL A 3 14.94 -12.76 -5.48
N LEU A 4 13.73 -13.33 -5.46
CA LEU A 4 13.41 -14.59 -6.10
C LEU A 4 12.41 -14.34 -7.23
N CYS A 5 12.60 -15.01 -8.36
CA CYS A 5 11.63 -15.05 -9.45
C CYS A 5 11.17 -16.48 -9.62
N PHE A 6 9.87 -16.65 -9.63
CA PHE A 6 9.24 -17.95 -9.83
C PHE A 6 8.52 -17.99 -11.17
N ASP A 7 8.52 -19.14 -11.81
CA ASP A 7 7.57 -19.44 -12.86
C ASP A 7 6.17 -19.56 -12.25
N ALA A 8 5.25 -18.74 -12.72
CA ALA A 8 3.92 -18.61 -12.13
C ALA A 8 3.04 -19.88 -12.28
N LEU A 9 3.32 -20.73 -13.26
CA LEU A 9 2.55 -21.96 -13.51
C LEU A 9 3.11 -23.16 -12.76
N THR A 10 4.44 -23.23 -12.63
CA THR A 10 5.12 -24.43 -12.09
C THR A 10 5.66 -24.22 -10.68
N GLY A 11 5.74 -22.97 -10.20
CA GLY A 11 6.35 -22.62 -8.92
C GLY A 11 7.88 -22.78 -8.89
N LYS A 12 8.53 -23.10 -10.01
CA LYS A 12 9.98 -23.26 -10.07
C LYS A 12 10.69 -21.92 -9.96
N ILE A 13 11.78 -21.87 -9.20
CA ILE A 13 12.67 -20.70 -9.15
C ILE A 13 13.39 -20.59 -10.50
N LEU A 14 13.14 -19.48 -11.21
CA LEU A 14 13.82 -19.14 -12.46
C LEU A 14 15.19 -18.52 -12.20
N TRP A 15 15.25 -17.65 -11.20
CA TRP A 15 16.50 -17.05 -10.73
C TRP A 15 16.38 -16.55 -9.29
N GLU A 16 17.54 -16.41 -8.65
CA GLU A 16 17.74 -15.85 -7.33
C GLU A 16 18.85 -14.81 -7.38
N ARG A 17 18.68 -13.67 -6.68
CA ARG A 17 19.70 -12.62 -6.58
C ARG A 17 19.85 -12.16 -5.14
N GLU A 18 21.07 -12.22 -4.66
CA GLU A 18 21.43 -11.67 -3.35
C GLU A 18 21.68 -10.16 -3.44
N VAL A 19 21.11 -9.41 -2.50
CA VAL A 19 21.40 -7.99 -2.26
C VAL A 19 22.08 -7.88 -0.91
N ARG A 20 23.35 -7.52 -0.91
CA ARG A 20 24.19 -7.42 0.29
C ARG A 20 24.11 -6.01 0.86
N ALA A 21 23.47 -5.88 2.01
CA ALA A 21 23.48 -4.67 2.80
C ALA A 21 24.58 -4.77 3.87
N GLU A 22 25.28 -3.66 4.14
CA GLU A 22 26.30 -3.60 5.21
C GLU A 22 25.68 -3.91 6.57
N ARG A 23 24.44 -3.49 6.78
CA ARG A 23 23.68 -3.72 7.98
C ARG A 23 22.21 -3.94 7.64
N ILE A 24 21.61 -4.99 8.19
CA ILE A 24 20.16 -5.22 8.11
C ILE A 24 19.47 -4.36 9.16
N GLU A 25 18.43 -3.63 8.77
CA GLU A 25 17.62 -2.83 9.67
C GLU A 25 16.93 -3.72 10.73
N ARG A 26 16.73 -3.17 11.91
CA ARG A 26 15.87 -3.80 12.91
C ARG A 26 14.43 -3.52 12.55
N VAL A 27 13.58 -4.52 12.69
CA VAL A 27 12.16 -4.42 12.39
C VAL A 27 11.34 -4.91 13.59
N GLY A 28 10.19 -4.29 13.84
CA GLY A 28 9.23 -4.77 14.84
C GLY A 28 8.63 -6.11 14.44
N GLY A 29 8.15 -6.89 15.40
CA GLY A 29 7.81 -8.32 15.25
C GLY A 29 6.78 -8.71 14.17
N ALA A 30 6.04 -7.75 13.61
CA ALA A 30 5.10 -7.99 12.50
C ALA A 30 5.69 -7.71 11.11
N ASN A 31 6.92 -7.17 11.04
CA ASN A 31 7.56 -6.74 9.79
C ASN A 31 8.81 -7.58 9.48
N ALA A 32 9.26 -7.48 8.24
CA ALA A 32 10.51 -8.06 7.77
C ALA A 32 11.33 -7.01 7.03
N PRO A 33 12.66 -7.15 6.91
CA PRO A 33 13.49 -6.24 6.10
C PRO A 33 13.09 -6.22 4.61
N ALA A 34 12.22 -7.15 4.19
CA ALA A 34 11.66 -7.27 2.84
C ALA A 34 10.15 -6.97 2.80
N THR A 35 9.63 -6.15 3.70
CA THR A 35 8.21 -5.73 3.74
C THR A 35 7.77 -4.98 2.47
N PRO A 36 8.57 -4.06 1.87
CA PRO A 36 8.16 -3.38 0.65
C PRO A 36 7.90 -4.34 -0.51
N THR A 37 6.78 -4.12 -1.22
CA THR A 37 6.38 -4.91 -2.39
C THR A 37 7.14 -4.44 -3.63
N PRO A 38 7.76 -5.32 -4.43
CA PRO A 38 8.35 -4.98 -5.72
C PRO A 38 7.31 -4.47 -6.72
N VAL A 39 7.75 -3.65 -7.68
CA VAL A 39 6.89 -3.19 -8.79
C VAL A 39 7.54 -3.48 -10.13
N THR A 40 6.73 -3.67 -11.18
CA THR A 40 7.19 -3.97 -12.54
C THR A 40 6.53 -3.08 -13.59
N ASP A 41 7.29 -2.75 -14.64
CA ASP A 41 6.81 -2.09 -15.86
C ASP A 41 6.55 -3.08 -17.01
N GLY A 42 6.57 -4.40 -16.73
CA GLY A 42 6.44 -5.47 -17.71
C GLY A 42 7.75 -5.82 -18.45
N ARG A 43 8.87 -5.15 -18.14
CA ARG A 43 10.21 -5.42 -18.68
C ARG A 43 11.26 -5.53 -17.60
N ARG A 44 11.05 -4.86 -16.48
CA ARG A 44 11.97 -4.77 -15.35
C ARG A 44 11.21 -4.91 -14.05
N VAL A 45 11.93 -5.35 -13.02
CA VAL A 45 11.44 -5.43 -11.65
C VAL A 45 12.25 -4.45 -10.81
N TYR A 46 11.55 -3.62 -10.05
CA TYR A 46 12.13 -2.63 -9.15
C TYR A 46 11.87 -3.06 -7.72
N VAL A 47 12.93 -3.26 -6.98
CA VAL A 47 12.91 -3.77 -5.60
C VAL A 47 13.47 -2.70 -4.68
N TYR A 48 12.83 -2.51 -3.54
CA TYR A 48 13.33 -1.65 -2.48
C TYR A 48 13.53 -2.45 -1.20
N PHE A 49 14.70 -2.32 -0.62
CA PHE A 49 15.02 -2.78 0.73
C PHE A 49 15.48 -1.59 1.56
N GLY A 50 14.83 -1.33 2.70
CA GLY A 50 15.21 -0.22 3.58
C GLY A 50 16.66 -0.26 4.03
N SER A 51 17.20 -1.47 4.20
CA SER A 51 18.59 -1.69 4.58
C SER A 51 19.62 -1.42 3.48
N TYR A 52 19.18 -1.30 2.23
CA TYR A 52 20.08 -1.15 1.07
C TYR A 52 19.73 0.04 0.17
N GLY A 53 18.46 0.13 -0.23
CA GLY A 53 17.98 1.05 -1.24
C GLY A 53 17.26 0.35 -2.40
N LEU A 54 17.35 0.93 -3.60
CA LEU A 54 16.66 0.45 -4.80
C LEU A 54 17.59 -0.42 -5.65
N VAL A 55 17.04 -1.49 -6.20
CA VAL A 55 17.69 -2.34 -7.19
C VAL A 55 16.72 -2.62 -8.33
N CYS A 56 17.19 -2.59 -9.56
CA CYS A 56 16.44 -2.89 -10.76
C CYS A 56 17.05 -4.09 -11.48
N TYR A 57 16.20 -5.07 -11.79
CA TYR A 57 16.56 -6.25 -12.58
C TYR A 57 15.72 -6.30 -13.86
N ASP A 58 16.27 -6.90 -14.93
CA ASP A 58 15.45 -7.39 -16.05
C ASP A 58 14.76 -8.73 -15.67
N PHE A 59 13.92 -9.26 -16.55
CA PHE A 59 13.21 -10.52 -16.28
C PHE A 59 14.11 -11.77 -16.33
N ASP A 60 15.33 -11.67 -16.87
CA ASP A 60 16.37 -12.70 -16.77
C ASP A 60 17.15 -12.62 -15.46
N GLY A 61 16.82 -11.66 -14.59
CA GLY A 61 17.49 -11.42 -13.32
C GLY A 61 18.87 -10.75 -13.46
N ARG A 62 19.18 -10.13 -14.62
CA ARG A 62 20.38 -9.31 -14.75
C ARG A 62 20.15 -7.96 -14.08
N LYS A 63 21.10 -7.54 -13.23
CA LYS A 63 21.01 -6.23 -12.60
C LYS A 63 21.22 -5.13 -13.64
N VAL A 64 20.20 -4.27 -13.81
CA VAL A 64 20.23 -3.13 -14.75
C VAL A 64 20.87 -1.93 -14.08
N TRP A 65 20.47 -1.61 -12.86
CA TRP A 65 21.06 -0.58 -12.02
C TRP A 65 20.75 -0.85 -10.55
N GLU A 66 21.52 -0.23 -9.69
CA GLU A 66 21.28 -0.19 -8.25
C GLU A 66 21.51 1.22 -7.71
N ARG A 67 20.88 1.51 -6.60
CA ARG A 67 21.00 2.79 -5.93
C ARG A 67 20.93 2.59 -4.42
N PRO A 68 22.07 2.49 -3.75
CA PRO A 68 22.12 2.55 -2.32
C PRO A 68 21.48 3.85 -1.80
N LEU A 69 20.67 3.74 -0.76
CA LEU A 69 20.05 4.86 -0.07
C LEU A 69 20.40 4.76 1.41
N ALA A 70 20.50 5.90 2.07
CA ALA A 70 20.56 5.89 3.53
C ALA A 70 19.33 5.16 4.08
N SER A 71 19.50 4.44 5.17
CA SER A 71 18.42 3.69 5.80
C SER A 71 17.20 4.57 6.02
N CYS A 72 16.08 4.12 5.50
CA CYS A 72 14.79 4.75 5.61
C CYS A 72 13.90 3.82 6.41
N GLY A 73 13.75 4.09 7.69
CA GLY A 73 12.91 3.29 8.58
C GLY A 73 13.11 3.77 10.02
N GLY A 74 12.12 3.50 10.84
CA GLY A 74 12.18 3.70 12.30
C GLY A 74 12.17 2.36 13.01
N GLU A 75 11.60 2.30 14.19
CA GLU A 75 11.47 1.11 15.03
C GLU A 75 10.82 -0.09 14.30
N PHE A 76 9.93 0.17 13.33
CA PHE A 76 9.22 -0.87 12.57
C PHE A 76 9.86 -1.18 11.21
N GLY A 77 11.00 -0.59 10.89
CA GLY A 77 11.67 -0.76 9.60
C GLY A 77 11.00 0.04 8.48
N SER A 78 11.38 -0.29 7.24
CA SER A 78 10.86 0.34 6.03
C SER A 78 9.67 -0.44 5.48
N ALA A 79 8.52 0.21 5.31
CA ALA A 79 7.28 -0.44 4.85
C ALA A 79 6.71 0.15 3.55
N SER A 80 7.12 1.37 3.18
CA SER A 80 6.65 2.00 1.93
C SER A 80 7.21 1.27 0.71
N SER A 81 6.34 0.91 -0.22
CA SER A 81 6.71 0.25 -1.47
C SER A 81 7.06 1.27 -2.57
N PRO A 82 7.92 0.93 -3.54
CA PRO A 82 8.12 1.74 -4.74
C PRO A 82 6.87 1.73 -5.62
N VAL A 83 6.63 2.84 -6.34
CA VAL A 83 5.50 2.99 -7.26
C VAL A 83 5.98 3.56 -8.59
N LEU A 84 5.47 3.02 -9.69
CA LEU A 84 5.75 3.55 -11.03
C LEU A 84 4.69 4.59 -11.44
N HIS A 85 5.16 5.69 -12.05
CA HIS A 85 4.31 6.70 -12.64
C HIS A 85 4.98 7.30 -13.89
N GLY A 86 4.49 6.94 -15.07
CA GLY A 86 5.15 7.30 -16.33
C GLY A 86 6.63 6.89 -16.31
N PRO A 87 7.58 7.81 -16.52
CA PRO A 87 9.01 7.50 -16.46
C PRO A 87 9.60 7.49 -15.04
N LEU A 88 8.79 7.73 -14.03
CA LEU A 88 9.23 7.90 -12.65
C LEU A 88 9.07 6.63 -11.83
N LEU A 89 10.04 6.37 -10.97
CA LEU A 89 9.96 5.48 -9.83
C LEU A 89 9.86 6.34 -8.56
N LEU A 90 8.75 6.25 -7.88
CA LEU A 90 8.45 7.01 -6.67
C LEU A 90 8.75 6.17 -5.43
N LEU A 91 9.31 6.79 -4.40
CA LEU A 91 9.56 6.14 -3.11
C LEU A 91 9.36 7.15 -1.97
N ASN A 92 8.58 6.77 -0.98
CA ASN A 92 8.51 7.46 0.29
C ASN A 92 9.55 6.86 1.25
N CYS A 93 10.49 7.67 1.66
CA CYS A 93 11.55 7.30 2.57
C CYS A 93 11.42 8.13 3.84
N THR A 94 11.06 7.50 4.95
CA THR A 94 10.89 8.19 6.24
C THR A 94 11.69 7.52 7.34
N SER A 95 12.16 8.31 8.28
CA SER A 95 12.84 7.85 9.49
C SER A 95 12.59 8.82 10.64
N ASP A 96 12.98 8.44 11.85
CA ASP A 96 12.90 9.31 13.03
C ASP A 96 13.76 10.57 12.90
N ALA A 97 14.79 10.54 12.05
CA ALA A 97 15.64 11.67 11.76
C ALA A 97 15.13 12.58 10.63
N GLY A 98 14.04 12.22 9.98
CA GLY A 98 13.47 12.91 8.82
C GLY A 98 13.27 11.98 7.62
N GLY A 99 13.01 12.56 6.45
CA GLY A 99 12.76 11.75 5.26
C GLY A 99 12.54 12.58 4.01
N PHE A 100 12.10 11.92 2.95
CA PHE A 100 11.82 12.54 1.67
C PHE A 100 10.88 11.71 0.82
N LEU A 101 10.18 12.37 -0.08
CA LEU A 101 9.57 11.75 -1.25
C LEU A 101 10.56 11.87 -2.40
N LEU A 102 10.91 10.74 -3.00
CA LEU A 102 11.83 10.62 -4.11
C LEU A 102 11.08 10.30 -5.40
N ALA A 103 11.45 10.98 -6.49
CA ALA A 103 11.23 10.48 -7.84
C ALA A 103 12.57 10.23 -8.53
N ALA A 104 12.76 9.01 -8.98
CA ALA A 104 13.91 8.59 -9.76
C ALA A 104 13.49 8.24 -11.19
N ASP A 105 14.38 8.44 -12.15
CA ASP A 105 14.18 7.91 -13.51
C ASP A 105 14.20 6.38 -13.46
N GLN A 106 13.12 5.73 -13.90
CA GLN A 106 12.98 4.26 -13.81
C GLN A 106 14.04 3.50 -14.62
N ARG A 107 14.62 4.09 -15.67
CA ARG A 107 15.60 3.42 -16.52
C ARG A 107 17.00 3.43 -15.92
N THR A 108 17.34 4.45 -15.14
CA THR A 108 18.70 4.71 -14.66
C THR A 108 18.86 4.79 -13.15
N GLY A 109 17.76 4.88 -12.40
CA GLY A 109 17.76 5.10 -10.96
C GLY A 109 18.20 6.51 -10.51
N ARG A 110 18.50 7.43 -11.45
CA ARG A 110 18.95 8.80 -11.14
C ARG A 110 17.81 9.63 -10.59
N THR A 111 18.13 10.51 -9.63
CA THR A 111 17.14 11.45 -9.08
C THR A 111 16.65 12.41 -10.16
N ILE A 112 15.33 12.49 -10.34
CA ILE A 112 14.65 13.56 -11.07
C ILE A 112 14.36 14.71 -10.11
N TRP A 113 13.72 14.40 -8.98
CA TRP A 113 13.51 15.34 -7.88
C TRP A 113 13.44 14.61 -6.54
N ARG A 114 13.66 15.37 -5.47
CA ARG A 114 13.58 14.90 -4.09
C ARG A 114 12.97 15.99 -3.23
N THR A 115 11.84 15.71 -2.60
CA THR A 115 11.15 16.65 -1.72
C THR A 115 11.34 16.22 -0.26
N PRO A 116 12.07 17.01 0.55
CA PRO A 116 12.25 16.68 1.95
C PRO A 116 10.94 16.80 2.72
N HIS A 117 10.74 15.95 3.72
CA HIS A 117 9.72 16.13 4.72
C HIS A 117 10.17 17.15 5.76
N ALA A 118 9.33 18.15 6.04
CA ALA A 118 9.71 19.32 6.85
C ALA A 118 9.97 19.05 8.34
N GLN A 119 9.63 17.85 8.84
CA GLN A 119 9.78 17.42 10.24
C GLN A 119 10.23 15.97 10.27
N PRO A 120 10.85 15.51 11.37
CA PRO A 120 11.00 14.08 11.60
C PRO A 120 9.65 13.41 11.40
N THR A 121 9.59 12.51 10.43
CA THR A 121 8.32 12.03 9.91
C THR A 121 8.38 10.51 9.80
N LEU A 122 7.57 9.84 10.59
CA LEU A 122 7.32 8.43 10.42
C LEU A 122 6.01 8.26 9.64
N SER A 123 6.11 7.61 8.50
CA SER A 123 4.97 7.21 7.66
C SER A 123 5.31 5.90 6.97
N PHE A 124 4.41 4.96 7.05
CA PHE A 124 4.55 3.64 6.40
C PHE A 124 3.75 3.57 5.10
N ALA A 125 2.97 4.62 4.80
CA ALA A 125 2.14 4.69 3.61
C ALA A 125 2.99 4.70 2.33
N THR A 126 2.54 3.93 1.35
CA THR A 126 3.08 3.93 -0.01
C THR A 126 2.56 5.16 -0.78
N PRO A 127 3.35 5.82 -1.64
CA PRO A 127 2.87 6.87 -2.52
C PRO A 127 1.71 6.36 -3.38
N PHE A 128 0.67 7.17 -3.54
CA PHE A 128 -0.49 6.86 -4.34
C PHE A 128 -0.61 7.83 -5.51
N VAL A 129 -0.78 7.34 -6.72
CA VAL A 129 -1.04 8.19 -7.90
C VAL A 129 -2.54 8.36 -8.05
N TRP A 130 -3.01 9.58 -7.90
CA TRP A 130 -4.42 9.94 -7.99
C TRP A 130 -4.71 10.66 -9.30
N ASP A 131 -5.53 10.05 -10.16
CA ASP A 131 -6.13 10.74 -11.29
C ASP A 131 -7.31 11.60 -10.77
N THR A 132 -7.15 12.90 -10.86
CA THR A 132 -8.15 13.88 -10.42
C THR A 132 -9.18 14.21 -11.49
N GLY A 133 -9.07 13.64 -12.69
CA GLY A 133 -9.81 14.04 -13.88
C GLY A 133 -9.28 15.32 -14.57
N ALA A 134 -8.47 16.12 -13.85
CA ALA A 134 -7.77 17.30 -14.37
C ALA A 134 -6.25 17.10 -14.46
N GLY A 135 -5.78 15.88 -14.23
CA GLY A 135 -4.40 15.44 -14.22
C GLY A 135 -4.07 14.63 -12.99
N GLU A 136 -2.95 13.92 -13.07
CA GLU A 136 -2.49 13.04 -12.00
C GLU A 136 -1.70 13.81 -10.95
N GLN A 137 -1.81 13.35 -9.71
CA GLN A 137 -1.08 13.89 -8.56
C GLN A 137 -0.53 12.73 -7.73
N ILE A 138 0.62 12.95 -7.09
CA ILE A 138 1.15 12.00 -6.13
C ILE A 138 0.57 12.37 -4.77
N VAL A 139 -0.07 11.41 -4.11
CA VAL A 139 -0.61 11.58 -2.77
C VAL A 139 0.18 10.76 -1.77
N LEU A 140 0.45 11.37 -0.63
CA LEU A 140 1.17 10.72 0.46
C LEU A 140 0.58 11.13 1.81
N ILE A 141 0.42 10.17 2.71
CA ILE A 141 0.11 10.44 4.11
C ILE A 141 1.45 10.56 4.84
N VAL A 142 1.70 11.71 5.41
CA VAL A 142 2.87 12.00 6.23
C VAL A 142 2.43 12.58 7.56
N SER A 143 3.33 12.63 8.56
CA SER A 143 2.97 13.15 9.88
C SER A 143 2.23 14.49 9.81
N GLY A 144 1.06 14.51 10.38
CA GLY A 144 0.19 15.68 10.44
C GLY A 144 -0.77 15.84 9.27
N HIS A 145 -0.49 15.27 8.09
CA HIS A 145 -1.22 15.62 6.87
C HIS A 145 -1.34 14.48 5.86
N VAL A 146 -2.38 14.51 5.04
CA VAL A 146 -2.35 14.00 3.67
C VAL A 146 -1.94 15.14 2.75
N LYS A 147 -1.02 14.87 1.83
CA LYS A 147 -0.48 15.87 0.90
C LYS A 147 -0.56 15.40 -0.53
N GLY A 148 -0.89 16.32 -1.44
CA GLY A 148 -0.79 16.14 -2.87
C GLY A 148 0.42 16.86 -3.44
N PHE A 149 1.13 16.20 -4.37
CA PHE A 149 2.34 16.71 -4.99
C PHE A 149 2.22 16.69 -6.52
N ASP A 150 2.86 17.66 -7.15
CA ASP A 150 3.04 17.72 -8.60
C ASP A 150 4.01 16.62 -9.03
N PRO A 151 3.62 15.69 -9.92
CA PRO A 151 4.49 14.57 -10.32
C PRO A 151 5.76 15.01 -11.05
N LYS A 152 5.74 16.16 -11.75
CA LYS A 152 6.88 16.65 -12.54
C LYS A 152 7.96 17.30 -11.69
N THR A 153 7.56 17.92 -10.59
CA THR A 153 8.46 18.78 -9.79
C THR A 153 8.62 18.36 -8.34
N GLY A 154 7.76 17.47 -7.85
CA GLY A 154 7.68 17.10 -6.43
C GLY A 154 7.19 18.22 -5.51
N ARG A 155 6.70 19.34 -6.06
CA ARG A 155 6.19 20.47 -5.27
C ARG A 155 4.86 20.10 -4.63
N GLU A 156 4.71 20.40 -3.33
CA GLU A 156 3.42 20.29 -2.65
C GLU A 156 2.37 21.20 -3.30
N LEU A 157 1.23 20.66 -3.66
CA LEU A 157 0.09 21.35 -4.25
C LEU A 157 -0.94 21.73 -3.18
N TRP A 158 -1.24 20.76 -2.32
CA TRP A 158 -2.23 20.92 -1.27
C TRP A 158 -1.95 19.99 -0.09
N ARG A 159 -2.61 20.25 1.03
CA ARG A 159 -2.63 19.39 2.21
C ARG A 159 -3.98 19.37 2.91
N VAL A 160 -4.26 18.27 3.59
CA VAL A 160 -5.34 18.12 4.58
C VAL A 160 -4.72 17.76 5.91
N ALA A 161 -4.97 18.56 6.93
CA ALA A 161 -4.42 18.41 8.27
C ALA A 161 -5.19 17.39 9.13
N GLY A 162 -4.60 17.02 10.28
CA GLY A 162 -5.24 16.22 11.32
C GLY A 162 -4.84 14.73 11.33
N PHE A 163 -3.85 14.33 10.56
CA PHE A 163 -3.32 12.97 10.57
C PHE A 163 -2.23 12.82 11.65
N PRO A 164 -2.26 11.77 12.48
CA PRO A 164 -1.22 11.50 13.46
C PRO A 164 0.09 11.04 12.81
N LYS A 165 1.11 10.79 13.61
CA LYS A 165 2.36 10.15 13.18
C LYS A 165 2.15 8.63 13.02
N GLY A 166 2.97 8.00 12.21
CA GLY A 166 3.02 6.54 12.08
C GLY A 166 1.83 5.93 11.32
N VAL A 167 1.26 6.68 10.37
CA VAL A 167 0.14 6.18 9.56
C VAL A 167 0.63 5.12 8.57
N ALA A 168 -0.01 3.96 8.58
CA ALA A 168 0.32 2.83 7.70
C ALA A 168 -0.56 2.75 6.43
N PRO A 169 -1.88 2.98 6.48
CA PRO A 169 -2.74 2.83 5.31
C PRO A 169 -2.33 3.71 4.15
N THR A 170 -2.29 3.12 2.96
CA THR A 170 -2.14 3.84 1.69
C THR A 170 -3.50 4.39 1.26
N PRO A 171 -3.59 5.60 0.68
CA PRO A 171 -4.84 6.11 0.13
C PRO A 171 -5.44 5.23 -0.96
N ALA A 172 -6.76 5.35 -1.17
CA ALA A 172 -7.48 4.77 -2.28
C ALA A 172 -8.28 5.85 -3.01
N ALA A 173 -8.70 5.62 -4.25
CA ALA A 173 -9.55 6.55 -4.98
C ALA A 173 -10.60 5.82 -5.82
N ALA A 174 -11.81 6.37 -5.84
CA ALA A 174 -12.89 5.95 -6.74
C ALA A 174 -13.90 7.08 -6.90
N GLY A 175 -14.61 7.11 -8.05
CA GLY A 175 -15.66 8.08 -8.31
C GLY A 175 -15.22 9.55 -8.22
N GLY A 176 -13.96 9.84 -8.49
CA GLY A 176 -13.38 11.18 -8.41
C GLY A 176 -13.01 11.63 -6.99
N LEU A 177 -13.22 10.82 -5.95
CA LEU A 177 -12.82 11.09 -4.57
C LEU A 177 -11.57 10.30 -4.19
N LEU A 178 -10.75 10.91 -3.35
CA LEU A 178 -9.64 10.28 -2.66
C LEU A 178 -10.06 9.92 -1.24
N TYR A 179 -9.73 8.70 -0.81
CA TYR A 179 -9.97 8.22 0.55
C TYR A 179 -8.65 8.05 1.27
N ALA A 180 -8.51 8.72 2.39
CA ALA A 180 -7.33 8.63 3.24
C ALA A 180 -7.75 8.21 4.65
N ALA A 181 -6.99 7.30 5.24
CA ALA A 181 -7.31 6.71 6.53
C ALA A 181 -6.16 6.87 7.52
N SER A 182 -6.49 6.95 8.79
CA SER A 182 -5.56 6.94 9.93
C SER A 182 -5.83 5.73 10.79
N ASN A 183 -4.81 4.91 11.02
CA ASN A 183 -4.83 3.80 11.97
C ASN A 183 -4.36 4.19 13.38
N ALA A 184 -3.67 5.32 13.52
CA ALA A 184 -3.26 5.85 14.81
C ALA A 184 -4.37 6.73 15.40
N GLN A 185 -4.37 6.94 16.72
CA GLN A 185 -5.40 7.73 17.40
C GLN A 185 -5.25 9.23 17.14
N PRO A 186 -6.32 9.92 16.74
CA PRO A 186 -7.65 9.37 16.43
C PRO A 186 -7.68 8.59 15.13
N ALA A 187 -8.30 7.40 15.13
CA ALA A 187 -8.50 6.60 13.93
C ALA A 187 -9.72 7.10 13.17
N PHE A 188 -9.58 7.35 11.86
CA PHE A 188 -10.65 7.86 11.01
C PHE A 188 -10.41 7.54 9.53
N VAL A 189 -11.44 7.75 8.73
CA VAL A 189 -11.35 7.82 7.28
C VAL A 189 -12.00 9.11 6.78
N VAL A 190 -11.41 9.72 5.75
CA VAL A 190 -11.93 10.93 5.10
C VAL A 190 -12.01 10.73 3.60
N ALA A 191 -13.02 11.34 2.97
CA ALA A 191 -13.08 11.53 1.54
C ALA A 191 -12.71 12.97 1.18
N ILE A 192 -11.86 13.12 0.18
CA ILE A 192 -11.32 14.40 -0.27
C ILE A 192 -11.68 14.56 -1.75
N ARG A 193 -12.32 15.68 -2.12
CA ARG A 193 -12.57 16.01 -3.51
C ARG A 193 -11.34 16.64 -4.17
N PRO A 194 -11.15 16.47 -5.49
CA PRO A 194 -10.04 17.07 -6.21
C PRO A 194 -10.17 18.61 -6.30
N GLY A 195 -9.09 19.25 -6.72
CA GLY A 195 -8.97 20.69 -6.82
C GLY A 195 -8.34 21.32 -5.58
N GLY A 196 -8.31 22.62 -5.52
CA GLY A 196 -7.74 23.37 -4.40
C GLY A 196 -6.21 23.42 -4.37
N ARG A 197 -5.70 24.34 -3.54
CA ARG A 197 -4.27 24.53 -3.32
C ARG A 197 -4.03 24.99 -1.88
N GLY A 198 -2.84 24.69 -1.35
CA GLY A 198 -2.49 25.01 0.02
C GLY A 198 -3.25 24.15 1.02
N ASP A 199 -3.67 24.72 2.13
CA ASP A 199 -4.47 23.99 3.12
C ASP A 199 -5.94 23.92 2.70
N ILE A 200 -6.38 22.72 2.37
CA ILE A 200 -7.74 22.42 1.91
C ILE A 200 -8.59 21.68 2.95
N THR A 201 -8.12 21.59 4.18
CA THR A 201 -8.77 20.82 5.24
C THR A 201 -10.23 21.16 5.42
N ARG A 202 -10.59 22.45 5.41
CA ARG A 202 -11.96 22.91 5.64
C ARG A 202 -12.82 23.00 4.37
N THR A 203 -12.21 22.89 3.20
CA THR A 203 -12.91 23.17 1.94
C THR A 203 -13.12 21.95 1.05
N HIS A 204 -12.25 20.93 1.15
CA HIS A 204 -12.28 19.78 0.24
C HIS A 204 -12.54 18.42 0.92
N VAL A 205 -12.56 18.35 2.25
CA VAL A 205 -13.06 17.17 2.94
C VAL A 205 -14.57 17.10 2.75
N VAL A 206 -15.04 16.05 2.04
CA VAL A 206 -16.45 15.85 1.70
C VAL A 206 -17.20 15.20 2.84
N TRP A 207 -16.60 14.19 3.43
CA TRP A 207 -17.11 13.50 4.61
C TRP A 207 -15.95 12.92 5.43
N ARG A 208 -16.24 12.68 6.69
CA ARG A 208 -15.31 12.08 7.64
C ARG A 208 -16.07 11.12 8.56
N HIS A 209 -15.45 9.99 8.85
CA HIS A 209 -15.96 9.00 9.78
C HIS A 209 -14.90 8.66 10.83
N ASP A 210 -15.23 8.89 12.11
CA ASP A 210 -14.26 8.86 13.22
C ASP A 210 -14.35 7.61 14.11
N LYS A 211 -15.22 6.63 13.81
CA LYS A 211 -15.43 5.50 14.71
C LYS A 211 -15.07 4.18 14.05
N GLY A 212 -14.06 3.51 14.62
CA GLY A 212 -13.80 2.08 14.44
C GLY A 212 -13.57 1.61 13.00
N VAL A 213 -12.87 2.39 12.19
CA VAL A 213 -12.92 2.22 10.73
C VAL A 213 -11.70 1.57 10.13
N VAL A 214 -10.49 1.75 10.65
CA VAL A 214 -9.27 1.20 10.07
C VAL A 214 -8.25 0.86 11.15
N SER A 215 -7.48 -0.17 10.84
CA SER A 215 -6.21 -0.46 11.49
C SER A 215 -5.09 -0.36 10.45
N VAL A 216 -4.16 -1.28 10.44
CA VAL A 216 -3.03 -1.32 9.51
C VAL A 216 -3.45 -1.48 8.03
N PRO A 217 -4.47 -2.31 7.67
CA PRO A 217 -4.87 -2.49 6.29
C PRO A 217 -5.30 -1.19 5.61
N SER A 218 -4.90 -1.02 4.36
CA SER A 218 -5.34 0.08 3.52
C SER A 218 -6.84 -0.05 3.17
N PRO A 219 -7.60 1.04 3.06
CA PRO A 219 -8.96 0.98 2.56
C PRO A 219 -8.98 0.56 1.09
N LEU A 220 -10.03 -0.15 0.70
CA LEU A 220 -10.25 -0.60 -0.67
C LEU A 220 -11.46 0.11 -1.26
N ALA A 221 -11.27 0.83 -2.37
CA ALA A 221 -12.35 1.48 -3.10
C ALA A 221 -12.65 0.73 -4.40
N VAL A 222 -13.86 0.20 -4.54
CA VAL A 222 -14.30 -0.59 -5.71
C VAL A 222 -15.81 -0.52 -5.88
N GLY A 223 -16.29 -0.43 -7.13
CA GLY A 223 -17.72 -0.51 -7.47
C GLY A 223 -18.61 0.57 -6.85
N GLY A 224 -18.04 1.72 -6.48
CA GLY A 224 -18.77 2.78 -5.80
C GLY A 224 -18.85 2.62 -4.28
N TYR A 225 -18.13 1.63 -3.72
CA TYR A 225 -18.05 1.34 -2.29
C TYR A 225 -16.64 1.55 -1.78
N LEU A 226 -16.54 1.88 -0.48
CA LEU A 226 -15.29 1.91 0.26
C LEU A 226 -15.35 0.87 1.37
N PHE A 227 -14.42 -0.06 1.34
CA PHE A 227 -14.27 -1.09 2.37
C PHE A 227 -13.12 -0.71 3.30
N ALA A 228 -13.39 -0.69 4.59
CA ALA A 228 -12.41 -0.39 5.63
C ALA A 228 -12.39 -1.52 6.66
N LEU A 229 -11.21 -2.03 6.96
CA LEU A 229 -11.00 -3.18 7.84
C LEU A 229 -10.29 -2.75 9.12
N ARG A 230 -10.86 -3.17 10.25
CA ARG A 230 -10.30 -2.93 11.58
C ARG A 230 -9.78 -4.22 12.21
N ASP A 231 -8.88 -4.07 13.18
CA ASP A 231 -8.41 -5.19 14.01
C ASP A 231 -9.57 -6.01 14.57
N GLY A 232 -9.34 -7.31 14.70
CA GLY A 232 -10.35 -8.26 15.08
C GLY A 232 -11.39 -8.50 13.99
N GLY A 233 -11.11 -8.13 12.73
CA GLY A 233 -11.87 -8.52 11.55
C GLY A 233 -13.21 -7.81 11.38
N VAL A 234 -13.41 -6.62 11.95
CA VAL A 234 -14.62 -5.84 11.68
C VAL A 234 -14.42 -5.04 10.40
N MET A 235 -15.17 -5.40 9.36
CA MET A 235 -15.19 -4.70 8.09
C MET A 235 -16.42 -3.79 8.01
N THR A 236 -16.20 -2.58 7.52
CA THR A 236 -17.24 -1.58 7.25
C THR A 236 -17.26 -1.29 5.76
N CYS A 237 -18.44 -1.35 5.16
CA CYS A 237 -18.69 -0.91 3.79
C CYS A 237 -19.43 0.43 3.83
N PHE A 238 -18.89 1.40 3.12
CA PHE A 238 -19.49 2.71 2.95
C PHE A 238 -19.98 2.88 1.51
N ASP A 239 -21.04 3.64 1.33
CA ASP A 239 -21.26 4.35 0.09
C ASP A 239 -20.09 5.34 -0.09
N ALA A 240 -19.30 5.15 -1.12
CA ALA A 240 -18.04 5.88 -1.31
C ALA A 240 -18.27 7.39 -1.49
N LYS A 241 -19.40 7.79 -2.10
CA LYS A 241 -19.72 9.20 -2.40
C LYS A 241 -20.21 9.95 -1.17
N SER A 242 -21.10 9.35 -0.39
CA SER A 242 -21.76 10.02 0.75
C SER A 242 -21.10 9.74 2.10
N GLY A 243 -20.31 8.66 2.22
CA GLY A 243 -19.76 8.17 3.48
C GLY A 243 -20.80 7.48 4.38
N ALA A 244 -22.01 7.22 3.87
CA ALA A 244 -23.00 6.47 4.60
C ALA A 244 -22.54 5.03 4.82
N VAL A 245 -22.67 4.53 6.05
CA VAL A 245 -22.39 3.13 6.37
C VAL A 245 -23.51 2.29 5.79
N LEU A 246 -23.20 1.41 4.83
CA LEU A 246 -24.14 0.47 4.24
C LEU A 246 -24.28 -0.77 5.12
N TRP A 247 -23.16 -1.28 5.59
CA TRP A 247 -23.10 -2.37 6.57
C TRP A 247 -21.77 -2.35 7.33
N GLN A 248 -21.79 -2.95 8.52
CA GLN A 248 -20.62 -3.25 9.32
C GLN A 248 -20.77 -4.68 9.86
N GLN A 249 -19.79 -5.52 9.58
CA GLN A 249 -19.84 -6.93 9.92
C GLN A 249 -18.49 -7.44 10.41
N ARG A 250 -18.50 -8.30 11.43
CA ARG A 250 -17.33 -9.09 11.80
C ARG A 250 -17.18 -10.24 10.81
N LEU A 251 -16.00 -10.33 10.19
CA LEU A 251 -15.65 -11.46 9.33
C LEU A 251 -15.49 -12.73 10.16
N PRO A 252 -15.82 -13.90 9.60
CA PRO A 252 -15.78 -15.18 10.34
C PRO A 252 -14.34 -15.66 10.61
N ALA A 253 -13.38 -15.29 9.78
CA ALA A 253 -11.99 -15.65 9.94
C ALA A 253 -11.40 -15.06 11.23
N ARG A 254 -10.69 -15.90 12.00
CA ARG A 254 -10.12 -15.52 13.29
C ARG A 254 -8.81 -14.75 13.13
N GLY A 255 -8.35 -14.15 14.22
CA GLY A 255 -7.06 -13.46 14.32
C GLY A 255 -7.12 -11.98 13.97
N ASN A 256 -5.93 -11.40 13.88
CA ASN A 256 -5.74 -10.01 13.46
C ASN A 256 -5.68 -9.91 11.93
N TYR A 257 -5.73 -8.67 11.45
CA TYR A 257 -5.65 -8.40 10.03
C TYR A 257 -4.62 -7.31 9.77
N PHE A 258 -3.55 -7.68 9.07
CA PHE A 258 -2.48 -6.77 8.62
C PHE A 258 -2.50 -6.60 7.11
N ALA A 259 -2.87 -7.67 6.39
CA ALA A 259 -3.02 -7.66 4.96
C ALA A 259 -4.13 -6.71 4.51
N SER A 260 -3.86 -5.90 3.50
CA SER A 260 -4.88 -5.07 2.86
C SER A 260 -5.83 -5.92 2.03
N PRO A 261 -7.15 -5.64 2.04
CA PRO A 261 -8.09 -6.31 1.17
C PRO A 261 -7.79 -5.98 -0.30
N VAL A 262 -8.06 -6.95 -1.18
CA VAL A 262 -7.95 -6.77 -2.64
C VAL A 262 -9.27 -7.15 -3.31
N ALA A 263 -9.53 -6.60 -4.49
CA ALA A 263 -10.75 -6.89 -5.22
C ALA A 263 -10.46 -7.45 -6.62
N GLY A 264 -11.28 -8.40 -7.04
CA GLY A 264 -11.30 -8.96 -8.37
C GLY A 264 -12.61 -9.69 -8.64
N ASP A 265 -13.10 -9.64 -9.85
CA ASP A 265 -14.30 -10.36 -10.31
C ASP A 265 -15.55 -10.13 -9.41
N GLY A 266 -15.79 -8.87 -9.03
CA GLY A 266 -16.92 -8.51 -8.17
C GLY A 266 -16.83 -9.00 -6.73
N LYS A 267 -15.67 -9.48 -6.30
CA LYS A 267 -15.40 -10.03 -4.97
C LYS A 267 -14.32 -9.21 -4.26
N VAL A 268 -14.34 -9.25 -2.95
CA VAL A 268 -13.29 -8.72 -2.07
C VAL A 268 -12.69 -9.88 -1.29
N TYR A 269 -11.37 -9.99 -1.34
CA TYR A 269 -10.57 -11.00 -0.65
C TYR A 269 -9.91 -10.38 0.54
N VAL A 270 -10.11 -10.96 1.71
CA VAL A 270 -9.63 -10.46 3.01
C VAL A 270 -8.91 -11.57 3.73
N VAL A 271 -7.64 -11.37 4.04
CA VAL A 271 -6.79 -12.40 4.64
C VAL A 271 -6.47 -12.04 6.09
N SER A 272 -6.72 -12.96 7.01
CA SER A 272 -6.33 -12.85 8.41
C SER A 272 -4.90 -13.30 8.65
N GLU A 273 -4.32 -12.91 9.79
CA GLU A 273 -2.99 -13.37 10.23
C GLU A 273 -2.90 -14.89 10.34
N GLU A 274 -4.00 -15.57 10.68
CA GLU A 274 -4.08 -17.03 10.77
C GLU A 274 -4.12 -17.73 9.39
N GLY A 275 -4.07 -16.96 8.29
CA GLY A 275 -4.10 -17.50 6.93
C GLY A 275 -5.49 -17.90 6.46
N GLU A 276 -6.54 -17.41 7.09
CA GLU A 276 -7.91 -17.61 6.62
C GLU A 276 -8.29 -16.49 5.64
N VAL A 277 -8.81 -16.85 4.48
CA VAL A 277 -9.24 -15.95 3.41
C VAL A 277 -10.75 -15.88 3.37
N SER A 278 -11.30 -14.77 3.84
CA SER A 278 -12.73 -14.47 3.68
C SER A 278 -12.97 -13.84 2.31
N ILE A 279 -13.91 -14.40 1.54
CA ILE A 279 -14.33 -13.91 0.22
C ILE A 279 -15.72 -13.34 0.38
N ILE A 280 -15.89 -12.05 0.11
CA ILE A 280 -17.19 -11.36 0.22
C ILE A 280 -17.54 -10.66 -1.10
N GLY A 281 -18.84 -10.44 -1.32
CA GLY A 281 -19.33 -9.70 -2.48
C GLY A 281 -18.95 -8.21 -2.41
N ALA A 282 -18.46 -7.64 -3.51
CA ALA A 282 -18.19 -6.20 -3.64
C ALA A 282 -19.51 -5.44 -3.93
N LYS A 283 -20.45 -5.43 -2.96
CA LYS A 283 -21.82 -4.91 -3.15
C LYS A 283 -22.38 -4.25 -1.87
N PRO A 284 -23.52 -3.52 -1.97
CA PRO A 284 -24.06 -2.71 -0.86
C PRO A 284 -24.67 -3.54 0.28
N ALA A 285 -24.93 -4.82 0.06
CA ALA A 285 -25.38 -5.75 1.08
C ALA A 285 -24.28 -6.75 1.42
N TYR A 286 -24.07 -7.03 2.71
CA TYR A 286 -23.09 -8.03 3.12
C TYR A 286 -23.44 -9.40 2.57
N GLU A 287 -22.51 -10.03 1.91
CA GLU A 287 -22.58 -11.39 1.44
C GLU A 287 -21.25 -12.08 1.65
N LEU A 288 -21.23 -13.09 2.48
CA LEU A 288 -20.10 -14.01 2.60
C LEU A 288 -20.24 -15.08 1.54
N ILE A 289 -19.26 -15.17 0.64
CA ILE A 289 -19.23 -16.18 -0.44
C ILE A 289 -18.53 -17.45 0.04
N ALA A 290 -17.35 -17.30 0.65
CA ALA A 290 -16.57 -18.43 1.14
C ALA A 290 -15.57 -18.00 2.22
N VAL A 291 -15.08 -18.98 2.97
CA VAL A 291 -13.88 -18.86 3.82
C VAL A 291 -12.98 -20.04 3.51
N ASN A 292 -11.75 -19.76 3.10
CA ASN A 292 -10.74 -20.77 2.79
C ASN A 292 -9.56 -20.61 3.73
N SER A 293 -8.96 -21.71 4.14
CA SER A 293 -7.77 -21.70 5.02
C SER A 293 -6.53 -22.10 4.23
N MET A 294 -5.45 -21.34 4.42
CA MET A 294 -4.12 -21.69 3.91
C MET A 294 -3.38 -22.63 4.88
N GLY A 295 -3.85 -22.73 6.13
CA GLY A 295 -3.20 -23.52 7.17
C GLY A 295 -1.87 -22.95 7.68
N GLU A 296 -1.52 -21.75 7.27
CA GLU A 296 -0.26 -21.09 7.58
C GLU A 296 -0.47 -19.60 7.86
N ARG A 297 0.34 -19.05 8.74
CA ARG A 297 0.33 -17.63 9.05
C ARG A 297 0.73 -16.78 7.85
N THR A 298 0.05 -15.64 7.67
CA THR A 298 0.38 -14.66 6.64
C THR A 298 0.18 -13.22 7.10
N MET A 299 1.08 -12.34 6.68
CA MET A 299 1.01 -10.90 6.87
C MET A 299 0.90 -10.15 5.54
N ALA A 300 1.08 -10.87 4.43
CA ALA A 300 1.15 -10.29 3.10
C ALA A 300 -0.25 -10.05 2.51
N SER A 301 -0.44 -8.90 1.87
CA SER A 301 -1.62 -8.67 1.04
C SER A 301 -1.61 -9.58 -0.18
N PRO A 302 -2.74 -10.15 -0.59
CA PRO A 302 -2.84 -10.94 -1.81
C PRO A 302 -2.52 -10.09 -3.05
N ALA A 303 -2.03 -10.73 -4.11
CA ALA A 303 -1.90 -10.12 -5.42
C ALA A 303 -2.79 -10.88 -6.42
N ILE A 304 -3.49 -10.14 -7.29
CA ILE A 304 -4.34 -10.70 -8.34
C ILE A 304 -3.72 -10.39 -9.70
N SER A 305 -3.42 -11.41 -10.47
CA SER A 305 -2.84 -11.26 -11.82
C SER A 305 -3.13 -12.48 -12.68
N GLY A 306 -3.44 -12.26 -13.97
CA GLY A 306 -3.61 -13.37 -14.94
C GLY A 306 -4.72 -14.37 -14.59
N GLY A 307 -5.76 -13.95 -13.86
CA GLY A 307 -6.82 -14.86 -13.40
C GLY A 307 -6.48 -15.64 -12.13
N CYS A 308 -5.29 -15.46 -11.57
CA CYS A 308 -4.82 -16.11 -10.36
C CYS A 308 -4.76 -15.15 -9.18
N ILE A 309 -4.86 -15.71 -7.97
CA ILE A 309 -4.55 -15.03 -6.71
C ILE A 309 -3.23 -15.61 -6.19
N PHE A 310 -2.26 -14.72 -5.93
CA PHE A 310 -1.00 -15.07 -5.30
C PHE A 310 -1.07 -14.73 -3.81
N LEU A 311 -0.80 -15.72 -2.96
CA LEU A 311 -0.82 -15.60 -1.51
C LEU A 311 0.54 -16.03 -0.96
N ARG A 312 1.23 -15.16 -0.24
CA ARG A 312 2.47 -15.49 0.44
C ARG A 312 2.20 -15.71 1.93
N THR A 313 2.55 -16.88 2.43
CA THR A 313 2.55 -17.24 3.84
C THR A 313 3.98 -17.20 4.41
N ASP A 314 4.16 -17.59 5.66
CA ASP A 314 5.50 -17.63 6.27
C ASP A 314 6.42 -18.62 5.56
N GLU A 315 5.89 -19.73 5.04
CA GLU A 315 6.69 -20.82 4.44
C GLU A 315 6.51 -20.95 2.93
N ASN A 316 5.35 -20.55 2.37
CA ASN A 316 5.01 -20.83 0.99
C ASN A 316 4.54 -19.60 0.21
N LEU A 317 4.64 -19.70 -1.12
CA LEU A 317 3.96 -18.82 -2.09
C LEU A 317 2.96 -19.66 -2.88
N TYR A 318 1.70 -19.36 -2.73
CA TYR A 318 0.61 -20.04 -3.41
C TYR A 318 0.17 -19.25 -4.64
N CYS A 319 -0.14 -19.97 -5.71
CA CYS A 319 -0.86 -19.47 -6.87
C CYS A 319 -2.18 -20.24 -6.96
N VAL A 320 -3.30 -19.56 -6.76
CA VAL A 320 -4.64 -20.14 -6.77
C VAL A 320 -5.37 -19.64 -8.00
N GLU A 321 -5.73 -20.55 -8.91
CA GLU A 321 -6.56 -20.29 -10.08
C GLU A 321 -8.01 -20.69 -9.77
N GLY A 322 -8.99 -19.92 -10.27
CA GLY A 322 -10.39 -20.32 -10.22
C GLY A 322 -10.66 -21.48 -11.16
N GLU A 323 -11.63 -22.34 -10.83
CA GLU A 323 -12.16 -23.32 -11.78
C GLU A 323 -12.72 -22.58 -12.99
N ARG A 324 -12.33 -23.03 -14.20
CA ARG A 324 -12.81 -22.48 -15.48
C ARG A 324 -14.21 -22.96 -15.79
#